data_957f6e816e2c3ce323ada2315cdad437
#
_entry.id   957f6e816e2c3ce323ada2315cdad437
#
_cell.length_a   1.000
_cell.length_b   1.000
_cell.length_c   1.000
_cell.angle_alpha   90.00
_cell.angle_beta   90.00
_cell.angle_gamma   90.00
#
_symmetry.space_group_name_H-M   'P 1'
#
loop_
_entity.id
_entity.type
_entity.pdbx_description
1 polymer ?
#
loop_
_entity_poly.entity_id
_entity_poly.type
_entity_poly.pdbx_seq_one_letter_code
_entity_poly.pdbx_strand_id
1 'polypeptide(L)'
;MKKIKKTFKAIFEIIKNPWLLNTILDNDLVWKNYIHKHYNTLDALPVVEIDELILNFKATLNCFAVLEGGSLPTDIALLQSMCKRFENASYFEIGTWRGESITNVAPYAKECYTLSLSKKE
;
A
#
# COMPACT_ATOMS: atom_id res chain seq x y z
N MET A 1 0.86 -21.07 34.12
CA MET A 1 2.15 -21.59 33.66
C MET A 1 2.39 -21.55 32.14
N LYS A 2 1.43 -21.91 31.25
CA LYS A 2 1.64 -21.89 29.78
C LYS A 2 1.94 -20.49 29.19
N LYS A 3 1.29 -19.43 29.70
CA LYS A 3 1.49 -18.04 29.21
C LYS A 3 2.88 -17.50 29.52
N ILE A 4 3.38 -17.69 30.75
CA ILE A 4 4.70 -17.22 31.19
C ILE A 4 5.83 -17.86 30.36
N LYS A 5 5.76 -19.17 30.10
CA LYS A 5 6.75 -19.85 29.24
C LYS A 5 6.73 -19.30 27.81
N LYS A 6 5.56 -18.98 27.25
CA LYS A 6 5.44 -18.35 25.92
C LYS A 6 6.05 -16.96 25.90
N THR A 7 5.83 -16.16 26.94
CA THR A 7 6.41 -14.81 27.05
C THR A 7 7.95 -14.86 27.08
N PHE A 8 8.53 -15.72 27.91
CA PHE A 8 9.99 -15.86 27.94
C PHE A 8 10.55 -16.33 26.60
N LYS A 9 9.88 -17.27 25.93
CA LYS A 9 10.28 -17.72 24.59
C LYS A 9 10.20 -16.58 23.58
N ALA A 10 9.14 -15.78 23.59
CA ALA A 10 8.98 -14.64 22.71
C ALA A 10 10.08 -13.58 22.92
N ILE A 11 10.39 -13.23 24.17
CA ILE A 11 11.48 -12.31 24.49
C ILE A 11 12.82 -12.83 23.97
N PHE A 12 13.08 -14.11 24.15
CA PHE A 12 14.32 -14.74 23.67
C PHE A 12 14.43 -14.72 22.13
N GLU A 13 13.31 -14.97 21.41
CA GLU A 13 13.28 -14.88 19.95
C GLU A 13 13.48 -13.43 19.47
N ILE A 14 12.93 -12.44 20.16
CA ILE A 14 13.12 -11.01 19.84
C ILE A 14 14.59 -10.61 20.05
N ILE A 15 15.25 -11.08 21.13
CA ILE A 15 16.66 -10.80 21.37
C ILE A 15 17.53 -11.40 20.27
N LYS A 16 17.20 -12.59 19.79
CA LYS A 16 17.92 -13.24 18.67
C LYS A 16 17.66 -12.59 17.32
N ASN A 17 16.46 -12.06 17.15
CA ASN A 17 15.97 -11.52 15.89
C ASN A 17 15.37 -10.12 16.12
N PRO A 18 16.20 -9.07 16.33
CA PRO A 18 15.74 -7.74 16.69
C PRO A 18 14.77 -7.11 15.66
N TRP A 19 14.82 -7.54 14.40
CA TRP A 19 13.90 -7.10 13.36
C TRP A 19 12.42 -7.44 13.66
N LEU A 20 12.15 -8.44 14.51
CA LEU A 20 10.78 -8.77 14.97
C LEU A 20 10.15 -7.62 15.77
N LEU A 21 10.96 -6.73 16.36
CA LEU A 21 10.44 -5.53 17.03
C LEU A 21 9.69 -4.61 16.07
N ASN A 22 10.15 -4.50 14.84
CA ASN A 22 9.47 -3.67 13.84
C ASN A 22 8.05 -4.17 13.59
N THR A 23 7.88 -5.49 13.42
CA THR A 23 6.55 -6.10 13.22
C THR A 23 5.62 -5.89 14.42
N ILE A 24 6.17 -5.85 15.65
CA ILE A 24 5.37 -5.61 16.86
C ILE A 24 5.03 -4.12 17.01
N LEU A 25 5.97 -3.23 16.67
CA LEU A 25 5.81 -1.78 16.82
C LEU A 25 4.97 -1.19 15.69
N ASP A 26 4.96 -1.82 14.51
CA ASP A 26 4.13 -1.43 13.37
C ASP A 26 2.66 -1.91 13.47
N ASN A 27 2.24 -2.30 14.66
CA ASN A 27 0.85 -2.65 14.88
C ASN A 27 -0.04 -1.40 14.77
N ASP A 28 -1.11 -1.48 13.97
CA ASP A 28 -2.04 -0.39 13.72
C ASP A 28 -2.55 0.29 14.99
N LEU A 29 -2.76 -0.48 16.06
CA LEU A 29 -3.22 0.06 17.34
C LEU A 29 -2.16 0.95 17.99
N VAL A 30 -0.88 0.59 17.89
CA VAL A 30 0.24 1.38 18.42
C VAL A 30 0.32 2.72 17.66
N TRP A 31 0.22 2.67 16.33
CA TRP A 31 0.21 3.87 15.49
C TRP A 31 -1.00 4.75 15.74
N LYS A 32 -2.20 4.20 15.85
CA LYS A 32 -3.42 4.94 16.19
C LYS A 32 -3.28 5.65 17.54
N ASN A 33 -2.82 4.96 18.57
CA ASN A 33 -2.60 5.54 19.89
C ASN A 33 -1.53 6.64 19.88
N TYR A 34 -0.46 6.46 19.11
CA TYR A 34 0.58 7.47 18.95
C TYR A 34 0.02 8.74 18.28
N ILE A 35 -0.72 8.57 17.17
CA ILE A 35 -1.34 9.69 16.43
C ILE A 35 -2.33 10.44 17.32
N HIS A 36 -3.23 9.75 18.00
CA HIS A 36 -4.18 10.37 18.92
C HIS A 36 -3.50 11.16 20.04
N LYS A 37 -2.40 10.64 20.56
CA LYS A 37 -1.66 11.30 21.65
C LYS A 37 -0.91 12.56 21.20
N HIS A 38 -0.37 12.55 19.98
CA HIS A 38 0.57 13.60 19.52
C HIS A 38 -0.03 14.56 18.48
N TYR A 39 -1.10 14.16 17.83
CA TYR A 39 -1.75 14.95 16.79
C TYR A 39 -3.24 15.04 17.07
N ASN A 40 -3.77 16.26 17.06
CA ASN A 40 -5.19 16.50 17.23
C ASN A 40 -5.93 16.27 15.89
N THR A 41 -5.92 15.02 15.43
CA THR A 41 -6.48 14.61 14.15
C THR A 41 -7.85 13.95 14.31
N LEU A 42 -8.58 13.90 13.22
CA LEU A 42 -9.86 13.16 13.14
C LEU A 42 -9.64 11.69 13.55
N ASP A 43 -10.63 11.13 14.24
CA ASP A 43 -10.59 9.74 14.70
C ASP A 43 -10.45 8.72 13.56
N ALA A 44 -10.87 9.08 12.36
CA ALA A 44 -10.66 8.30 11.14
C ALA A 44 -10.60 9.22 9.91
N LEU A 45 -9.93 8.74 8.88
CA LEU A 45 -10.05 9.36 7.55
C LEU A 45 -11.48 9.14 7.03
N PRO A 46 -12.04 10.11 6.28
CA PRO A 46 -13.34 9.91 5.67
C PRO A 46 -13.30 8.71 4.71
N VAL A 47 -14.28 7.84 4.86
CA VAL A 47 -14.48 6.71 3.96
C VAL A 47 -15.45 7.14 2.89
N VAL A 48 -15.09 6.94 1.63
CA VAL A 48 -15.93 7.25 0.48
C VAL A 48 -16.06 5.97 -0.35
N GLU A 49 -17.28 5.65 -0.73
CA GLU A 49 -17.53 4.52 -1.62
C GLU A 49 -16.99 4.82 -3.02
N ILE A 50 -16.39 3.80 -3.65
CA ILE A 50 -15.73 3.97 -4.95
C ILE A 50 -16.70 4.43 -6.03
N ASP A 51 -17.95 4.00 -5.98
CA ASP A 51 -19.01 4.37 -6.92
C ASP A 51 -19.44 5.83 -6.77
N GLU A 52 -19.23 6.45 -5.62
CA GLU A 52 -19.44 7.89 -5.41
C GLU A 52 -18.33 8.72 -6.07
N LEU A 53 -17.10 8.19 -6.08
CA LEU A 53 -15.96 8.84 -6.71
C LEU A 53 -15.96 8.66 -8.22
N ILE A 54 -16.29 7.47 -8.69
CA ILE A 54 -16.20 7.06 -10.09
C ILE A 54 -17.47 6.33 -10.49
N LEU A 55 -18.37 7.05 -11.14
CA LEU A 55 -19.62 6.49 -11.63
C LEU A 55 -19.36 5.34 -12.62
N ASN A 56 -20.05 4.22 -12.42
CA ASN A 56 -19.91 3.00 -13.23
C ASN A 56 -18.46 2.48 -13.25
N PHE A 57 -17.83 2.37 -12.09
CA PHE A 57 -16.47 1.88 -11.96
C PHE A 57 -16.25 0.55 -12.68
N LYS A 58 -15.49 0.60 -13.76
CA LYS A 58 -15.07 -0.57 -14.55
C LYS A 58 -13.65 -0.39 -15.03
N ALA A 59 -12.82 -1.43 -14.85
CA ALA A 59 -11.46 -1.46 -15.34
C ALA A 59 -11.14 -2.82 -15.96
N THR A 60 -10.25 -2.82 -16.94
CA THR A 60 -9.64 -4.03 -17.50
C THR A 60 -8.19 -4.04 -17.10
N LEU A 61 -7.79 -5.09 -16.38
CA LEU A 61 -6.42 -5.25 -15.89
C LEU A 61 -5.69 -6.32 -16.69
N ASN A 62 -4.39 -6.13 -16.84
CA ASN A 62 -3.53 -7.17 -17.37
C ASN A 62 -3.36 -8.30 -16.35
N CYS A 63 -3.12 -9.54 -16.83
CA CYS A 63 -3.03 -10.72 -15.98
C CYS A 63 -1.94 -10.64 -14.90
N PHE A 64 -0.88 -9.89 -15.12
CA PHE A 64 0.18 -9.69 -14.12
C PHE A 64 -0.19 -8.69 -13.01
N ALA A 65 -1.36 -8.06 -13.06
CA ALA A 65 -1.88 -7.25 -11.95
C ALA A 65 -2.31 -8.06 -10.72
N VAL A 66 -2.24 -9.38 -10.78
CA VAL A 66 -2.61 -10.30 -9.69
C VAL A 66 -1.41 -11.09 -9.15
N LEU A 67 -0.20 -10.61 -9.39
CA LEU A 67 1.00 -11.26 -8.90
C LEU A 67 1.14 -11.10 -7.37
N GLU A 68 1.65 -12.14 -6.72
CA GLU A 68 1.87 -12.14 -5.28
C GLU A 68 2.79 -10.99 -4.84
N GLY A 69 2.40 -10.28 -3.79
CA GLY A 69 3.13 -9.14 -3.23
C GLY A 69 3.02 -7.85 -4.05
N GLY A 70 2.20 -7.81 -5.10
CA GLY A 70 1.91 -6.61 -5.87
C GLY A 70 0.82 -5.74 -5.22
N SER A 71 0.46 -4.65 -5.92
CA SER A 71 -0.69 -3.82 -5.54
C SER A 71 -1.98 -4.61 -5.71
N LEU A 72 -3.00 -4.26 -4.92
CA LEU A 72 -4.31 -4.88 -5.08
C LEU A 72 -4.88 -4.55 -6.47
N PRO A 73 -5.54 -5.49 -7.14
CA PRO A 73 -6.19 -5.24 -8.43
C PRO A 73 -7.18 -4.07 -8.40
N THR A 74 -7.86 -3.88 -7.27
CA THR A 74 -8.76 -2.73 -7.03
C THR A 74 -8.04 -1.40 -7.04
N ASP A 75 -6.82 -1.33 -6.48
CA ASP A 75 -6.02 -0.11 -6.45
C ASP A 75 -5.55 0.26 -7.87
N ILE A 76 -5.09 -0.74 -8.63
CA ILE A 76 -4.69 -0.54 -10.04
C ILE A 76 -5.90 -0.10 -10.88
N ALA A 77 -7.06 -0.71 -10.66
CA ALA A 77 -8.30 -0.33 -11.34
C ALA A 77 -8.72 1.11 -11.01
N LEU A 78 -8.57 1.53 -9.75
CA LEU A 78 -8.82 2.91 -9.33
C LEU A 78 -7.87 3.87 -10.03
N LEU A 79 -6.57 3.59 -10.06
CA LEU A 79 -5.56 4.41 -10.76
C LEU A 79 -5.88 4.57 -12.25
N GLN A 80 -6.23 3.48 -12.95
CA GLN A 80 -6.68 3.55 -14.34
C GLN A 80 -7.88 4.49 -14.51
N SER A 81 -8.87 4.33 -13.64
CA SER A 81 -10.10 5.11 -13.70
C SER A 81 -9.85 6.59 -13.42
N MET A 82 -8.95 6.89 -12.49
CA MET A 82 -8.50 8.26 -12.22
C MET A 82 -7.82 8.87 -13.45
N CYS A 83 -6.88 8.16 -14.09
CA CYS A 83 -6.20 8.65 -15.30
C CYS A 83 -7.17 8.90 -16.45
N LYS A 84 -8.19 8.06 -16.62
CA LYS A 84 -9.22 8.24 -17.66
C LYS A 84 -10.06 9.52 -17.49
N ARG A 85 -10.14 10.09 -16.29
CA ARG A 85 -10.92 11.31 -16.02
C ARG A 85 -10.25 12.59 -16.51
N PHE A 86 -8.95 12.55 -16.79
CA PHE A 86 -8.16 13.71 -17.18
C PHE A 86 -7.61 13.53 -18.59
N GLU A 87 -7.89 14.47 -19.49
CA GLU A 87 -7.44 14.39 -20.89
C GLU A 87 -5.92 14.28 -21.08
N ASN A 88 -5.15 14.81 -20.14
CA ASN A 88 -3.68 14.82 -20.18
C ASN A 88 -3.09 14.37 -18.86
N ALA A 89 -3.58 13.26 -18.32
CA ALA A 89 -3.08 12.72 -17.08
C ALA A 89 -1.59 12.41 -17.15
N SER A 90 -0.84 12.85 -16.16
CA SER A 90 0.54 12.41 -15.91
C SER A 90 0.54 11.48 -14.71
N TYR A 91 1.22 10.36 -14.84
CA TYR A 91 1.35 9.36 -13.77
C TYR A 91 2.78 9.30 -13.26
N PHE A 92 2.92 9.34 -11.95
CA PHE A 92 4.22 9.19 -11.30
C PHE A 92 4.12 8.17 -10.17
N GLU A 93 5.05 7.22 -10.12
CA GLU A 93 5.15 6.26 -9.03
C GLU A 93 6.56 6.15 -8.46
N ILE A 94 6.64 5.82 -7.17
CA ILE A 94 7.87 5.49 -6.46
C ILE A 94 7.77 4.02 -6.07
N GLY A 95 8.80 3.23 -6.45
CA GLY A 95 8.82 1.80 -6.15
C GLY A 95 8.16 0.94 -7.23
N THR A 96 8.61 1.08 -8.46
CA THR A 96 8.05 0.38 -9.63
C THR A 96 8.08 -1.14 -9.50
N TRP A 97 9.06 -1.67 -8.79
CA TRP A 97 9.30 -3.11 -8.64
C TRP A 97 9.18 -3.87 -9.97
N ARG A 98 8.08 -4.58 -10.21
CA ARG A 98 7.82 -5.34 -11.45
C ARG A 98 7.07 -4.55 -12.53
N GLY A 99 6.68 -3.33 -12.24
CA GLY A 99 5.96 -2.46 -13.17
C GLY A 99 4.48 -2.79 -13.35
N GLU A 100 3.86 -3.46 -12.36
CA GLU A 100 2.44 -3.85 -12.42
C GLU A 100 1.51 -2.65 -12.55
N SER A 101 1.71 -1.65 -11.72
CA SER A 101 0.90 -0.42 -11.71
C SER A 101 1.09 0.36 -13.01
N ILE A 102 2.32 0.70 -13.34
CA ILE A 102 2.60 1.56 -14.50
C ILE A 102 2.16 0.92 -15.82
N THR A 103 2.35 -0.38 -16.01
CA THR A 103 1.96 -1.07 -17.25
C THR A 103 0.44 -1.09 -17.42
N ASN A 104 -0.31 -1.14 -16.32
CA ASN A 104 -1.76 -1.07 -16.35
C ASN A 104 -2.29 0.35 -16.53
N VAL A 105 -1.56 1.37 -16.08
CA VAL A 105 -2.00 2.78 -16.09
C VAL A 105 -1.53 3.51 -17.35
N ALA A 106 -0.35 3.18 -17.89
CA ALA A 106 0.26 3.85 -19.04
C ALA A 106 -0.64 4.03 -20.27
N PRO A 107 -1.53 3.07 -20.64
CA PRO A 107 -2.43 3.27 -21.77
C PRO A 107 -3.44 4.42 -21.61
N TYR A 108 -3.61 4.94 -20.39
CA TYR A 108 -4.57 5.96 -20.03
C TYR A 108 -3.92 7.27 -19.55
N ALA A 109 -2.61 7.32 -19.49
CA ALA A 109 -1.86 8.51 -19.15
C ALA A 109 -1.08 9.02 -20.37
N LYS A 110 -0.93 10.34 -20.46
CA LYS A 110 -0.10 10.99 -21.48
C LYS A 110 1.37 10.72 -21.26
N GLU A 111 1.78 10.76 -20.00
CA GLU A 111 3.15 10.60 -19.56
C GLU A 111 3.19 9.76 -18.29
N CYS A 112 4.17 8.87 -18.21
CA CYS A 112 4.39 8.04 -17.04
C CYS A 112 5.85 8.13 -16.60
N TYR A 113 6.05 8.37 -15.32
CA TYR A 113 7.36 8.44 -14.68
C TYR A 113 7.44 7.44 -13.55
N THR A 114 8.55 6.76 -13.43
CA THR A 114 8.79 5.85 -12.32
C THR A 114 10.13 6.10 -11.69
N LEU A 115 10.20 5.97 -10.37
CA LEU A 115 11.42 5.98 -9.59
C LEU A 115 11.56 4.64 -8.88
N SER A 116 12.58 3.88 -9.25
CA SER A 116 12.89 2.60 -8.62
C SER A 116 14.21 2.68 -7.89
N LEU A 117 14.29 2.01 -6.74
CA LEU A 117 15.59 1.84 -6.08
C LEU A 117 16.46 0.94 -6.96
N SER A 118 17.67 1.40 -7.29
CA SER A 118 18.65 0.54 -7.96
C SER A 118 18.96 -0.65 -7.05
N LYS A 119 18.95 -1.86 -7.59
CA LYS A 119 19.62 -2.97 -6.90
C LYS A 119 21.07 -2.56 -6.75
N LYS A 120 21.59 -2.50 -5.54
CA LYS A 120 23.04 -2.56 -5.33
C LYS A 120 23.45 -3.95 -5.82
N GLU A 121 24.16 -4.00 -6.94
CA GLU A 121 24.91 -5.18 -7.35
C GLU A 121 25.94 -5.57 -6.32
#